data_1d2b19e4132734c5bec20a3e42c7cec7
#
_entry.id   1d2b19e4132734c5bec20a3e42c7cec7
#
_cell.length_a   1.000
_cell.length_b   1.000
_cell.length_c   1.000
_cell.angle_alpha   90.00
_cell.angle_beta   90.00
_cell.angle_gamma   90.00
#
_symmetry.space_group_name_H-M   'P 1'
#
loop_
_entity.id
_entity.type
_entity.pdbx_description
1 polymer ?
#
loop_
_entity_poly.entity_id
_entity_poly.type
_entity_poly.pdbx_seq_one_letter_code
_entity_poly.pdbx_strand_id
1 'polypeptide(L)'
;MARYTTHVRSPRPADEAFAYMADLTNFAEWDPGVTDARQTEGDGPGEGAAFDVTVKAVPRPLVLTYRITAWEPDRTFTAVAESSTLRSVDTITVAPHDDGCTVTYDAELTLRGVLALADPVLRLAFGRIGDRATAGLVEALDGAVVPAEAP
;
A
#
# COMPACT_ATOMS: atom_id res chain seq x y z
N MET A 1 -10.22 10.17 -9.44
CA MET A 1 -9.58 8.96 -8.92
C MET A 1 -8.18 8.83 -9.49
N ALA A 2 -7.21 8.54 -8.64
CA ALA A 2 -5.86 8.24 -9.04
C ALA A 2 -5.54 6.77 -8.70
N ARG A 3 -4.81 6.10 -9.57
CA ARG A 3 -4.42 4.70 -9.40
C ARG A 3 -2.95 4.50 -9.74
N TYR A 4 -2.28 3.70 -8.97
CA TYR A 4 -0.90 3.32 -9.20
C TYR A 4 -0.72 1.83 -8.94
N THR A 5 -0.09 1.14 -9.88
CA THR A 5 0.17 -0.31 -9.75
C THR A 5 1.65 -0.56 -10.02
N THR A 6 2.29 -1.35 -9.16
CA THR A 6 3.67 -1.77 -9.36
C THR A 6 3.83 -3.25 -9.04
N HIS A 7 4.80 -3.89 -9.69
CA HIS A 7 5.14 -5.29 -9.49
C HIS A 7 6.62 -5.38 -9.12
N VAL A 8 6.90 -5.97 -7.96
CA VAL A 8 8.26 -6.11 -7.44
C VAL A 8 8.58 -7.60 -7.28
N ARG A 9 9.63 -8.06 -7.99
CA ARG A 9 10.16 -9.41 -7.83
C ARG A 9 11.12 -9.44 -6.67
N SER A 10 10.90 -10.34 -5.71
CA SER A 10 11.69 -10.47 -4.49
C SER A 10 12.25 -11.90 -4.37
N PRO A 11 13.49 -12.05 -3.87
CA PRO A 11 14.04 -13.37 -3.57
C PRO A 11 13.46 -13.96 -2.27
N ARG A 12 12.69 -13.18 -1.50
CA ARG A 12 12.09 -13.65 -0.25
C ARG A 12 10.97 -14.66 -0.54
N PRO A 13 10.77 -15.66 0.35
CA PRO A 13 9.61 -16.54 0.25
C PRO A 13 8.29 -15.76 0.28
N ALA A 14 7.29 -16.26 -0.43
CA ALA A 14 5.99 -15.58 -0.56
C ALA A 14 5.31 -15.33 0.78
N ASP A 15 5.34 -16.29 1.69
CA ASP A 15 4.75 -16.16 3.03
C ASP A 15 5.44 -15.06 3.84
N GLU A 16 6.75 -14.96 3.74
CA GLU A 16 7.55 -13.94 4.44
C GLU A 16 7.28 -12.55 3.87
N ALA A 17 7.26 -12.41 2.55
CA ALA A 17 6.93 -11.15 1.89
C ALA A 17 5.49 -10.71 2.21
N PHE A 18 4.54 -11.65 2.21
CA PHE A 18 3.16 -11.37 2.56
C PHE A 18 3.04 -10.88 4.01
N ALA A 19 3.67 -11.56 4.95
CA ALA A 19 3.65 -11.17 6.37
C ALA A 19 4.22 -9.76 6.57
N TYR A 20 5.30 -9.44 5.87
CA TYR A 20 5.90 -8.10 5.92
C TYR A 20 4.95 -7.02 5.39
N MET A 21 4.35 -7.26 4.23
CA MET A 21 3.44 -6.29 3.60
C MET A 21 2.12 -6.14 4.37
N ALA A 22 1.61 -7.23 4.95
CA ALA A 22 0.34 -7.23 5.66
C ALA A 22 0.42 -6.54 7.02
N ASP A 23 1.60 -6.46 7.61
CA ASP A 23 1.81 -5.68 8.82
C ASP A 23 2.01 -4.21 8.43
N LEU A 24 0.94 -3.44 8.46
CA LEU A 24 0.98 -2.03 8.04
C LEU A 24 1.83 -1.15 8.97
N THR A 25 2.29 -1.65 10.12
CA THR A 25 3.28 -0.92 10.92
C THR A 25 4.62 -0.80 10.18
N ASN A 26 4.88 -1.65 9.19
CA ASN A 26 6.06 -1.56 8.34
C ASN A 26 5.92 -0.52 7.22
N PHE A 27 4.75 0.06 7.04
CA PHE A 27 4.46 1.00 5.94
C PHE A 27 5.45 2.17 5.92
N ALA A 28 5.79 2.70 7.08
CA ALA A 28 6.75 3.80 7.19
C ALA A 28 8.18 3.41 6.78
N GLU A 29 8.51 2.11 6.76
CA GLU A 29 9.84 1.65 6.36
C GLU A 29 10.05 1.72 4.85
N TRP A 30 9.01 1.45 4.07
CA TRP A 30 9.15 1.37 2.63
C TRP A 30 8.52 2.53 1.86
N ASP A 31 7.53 3.23 2.43
CA ASP A 31 6.90 4.38 1.77
C ASP A 31 7.38 5.69 2.41
N PRO A 32 8.19 6.50 1.69
CA PRO A 32 8.66 7.77 2.23
C PRO A 32 7.54 8.80 2.47
N GLY A 33 6.37 8.59 1.90
CA GLY A 33 5.17 9.42 2.17
C GLY A 33 4.51 9.12 3.52
N VAL A 34 4.90 8.02 4.17
CA VAL A 34 4.37 7.60 5.47
C VAL A 34 5.40 7.91 6.56
N THR A 35 4.99 8.65 7.59
CA THR A 35 5.88 9.04 8.69
C THR A 35 5.70 8.19 9.94
N ASP A 36 4.53 7.57 10.12
CA ASP A 36 4.23 6.71 11.25
C ASP A 36 3.10 5.76 10.89
N ALA A 37 3.11 4.56 11.46
CA ALA A 37 2.05 3.59 11.30
C ALA A 37 1.97 2.72 12.55
N ARG A 38 0.77 2.59 13.13
CA ARG A 38 0.56 1.78 14.34
C ARG A 38 -0.77 1.04 14.29
N GLN A 39 -0.79 -0.16 14.84
CA GLN A 39 -2.01 -0.94 14.92
C GLN A 39 -2.92 -0.43 16.04
N THR A 40 -4.20 -0.25 15.73
CA THR A 40 -5.21 0.23 16.67
C THR A 40 -6.24 -0.83 17.03
N GLU A 41 -6.45 -1.82 16.17
CA GLU A 41 -7.34 -2.96 16.43
C GLU A 41 -6.71 -4.26 15.93
N GLY A 42 -6.91 -5.33 16.67
CA GLY A 42 -6.38 -6.66 16.36
C GLY A 42 -5.00 -6.91 16.97
N ASP A 43 -4.57 -8.16 16.93
CA ASP A 43 -3.28 -8.64 17.43
C ASP A 43 -2.42 -9.11 16.25
N GLY A 44 -1.93 -8.17 15.45
CA GLY A 44 -1.20 -8.46 14.23
C GLY A 44 -2.10 -8.40 12.99
N PRO A 45 -1.55 -8.65 11.80
CA PRO A 45 -2.30 -8.55 10.56
C PRO A 45 -3.37 -9.64 10.44
N GLY A 46 -4.47 -9.31 9.78
CA GLY A 46 -5.60 -10.21 9.56
C GLY A 46 -6.84 -9.43 9.20
N GLU A 47 -7.91 -10.12 8.81
CA GLU A 47 -9.18 -9.49 8.50
C GLU A 47 -9.72 -8.74 9.73
N GLY A 48 -10.14 -7.50 9.53
CA GLY A 48 -10.65 -6.64 10.59
C GLY A 48 -9.58 -5.88 11.36
N ALA A 49 -8.28 -6.17 11.17
CA ALA A 49 -7.21 -5.39 11.77
C ALA A 49 -7.25 -3.95 11.28
N ALA A 50 -6.99 -3.00 12.17
CA ALA A 50 -6.97 -1.58 11.84
C ALA A 50 -5.66 -0.93 12.24
N PHE A 51 -5.21 0.02 11.42
CA PHE A 51 -3.94 0.72 11.58
C PHE A 51 -4.12 2.20 11.31
N ASP A 52 -3.58 3.04 12.19
CA ASP A 52 -3.46 4.47 11.95
C ASP A 52 -2.16 4.76 11.22
N VAL A 53 -2.27 5.26 10.00
CA VAL A 53 -1.15 5.57 9.13
C VAL A 53 -1.08 7.08 8.94
N THR A 54 0.02 7.69 9.38
CA THR A 54 0.25 9.12 9.21
C THR A 54 0.99 9.37 7.91
N VAL A 55 0.37 10.12 7.02
CA VAL A 55 0.93 10.45 5.71
C VAL A 55 1.30 11.93 5.62
N LYS A 56 2.33 12.23 4.84
CA LYS A 56 2.72 13.60 4.54
C LYS A 56 1.64 14.25 3.68
N ALA A 57 1.17 15.41 4.10
CA ALA A 57 0.18 16.18 3.37
C ALA A 57 0.39 17.66 3.64
N VAL A 58 -0.17 18.51 2.78
CA VAL A 58 -0.12 19.97 2.91
C VAL A 58 -1.55 20.46 3.21
N PRO A 59 -1.73 21.31 4.23
CA PRO A 59 -0.76 22.07 5.02
C PRO A 59 -0.19 21.31 6.23
N ARG A 60 -0.70 20.13 6.54
CA ARG A 60 -0.27 19.33 7.70
C ARG A 60 -0.40 17.84 7.43
N PRO A 61 0.32 16.99 8.20
CA PRO A 61 0.17 15.54 8.10
C PRO A 61 -1.29 15.09 8.33
N LEU A 62 -1.66 14.01 7.66
CA LEU A 62 -2.99 13.44 7.73
C LEU A 62 -2.91 12.02 8.27
N VAL A 63 -3.77 11.68 9.23
CA VAL A 63 -3.88 10.31 9.75
C VAL A 63 -5.01 9.60 9.01
N LEU A 64 -4.68 8.47 8.38
CA LEU A 64 -5.63 7.60 7.70
C LEU A 64 -5.76 6.30 8.51
N THR A 65 -6.98 5.96 8.88
CA THR A 65 -7.24 4.67 9.55
C THR A 65 -7.55 3.63 8.48
N TYR A 66 -6.60 2.73 8.26
CA TYR A 66 -6.77 1.61 7.33
C TYR A 66 -7.32 0.41 8.07
N ARG A 67 -8.35 -0.21 7.48
CA ARG A 67 -8.89 -1.48 7.96
C ARG A 67 -8.70 -2.53 6.89
N ILE A 68 -8.26 -3.71 7.28
CA ILE A 68 -8.14 -4.85 6.37
C ILE A 68 -9.54 -5.42 6.17
N THR A 69 -10.07 -5.28 4.96
CA THR A 69 -11.45 -5.66 4.60
C THR A 69 -11.54 -6.98 3.85
N ALA A 70 -10.43 -7.42 3.24
CA ALA A 70 -10.35 -8.70 2.54
C ALA A 70 -9.02 -9.35 2.90
N TRP A 71 -9.04 -10.64 3.12
CA TRP A 71 -7.88 -11.37 3.59
C TRP A 71 -7.87 -12.80 3.05
N GLU A 72 -6.82 -13.13 2.32
CA GLU A 72 -6.55 -14.46 1.83
C GLU A 72 -5.09 -14.78 2.17
N PRO A 73 -4.84 -15.62 3.20
CA PRO A 73 -3.48 -15.82 3.76
C PRO A 73 -2.43 -16.14 2.70
N ASP A 74 -1.30 -15.49 2.80
CA ASP A 74 -0.11 -15.65 1.95
C ASP A 74 -0.36 -15.33 0.47
N ARG A 75 -1.48 -14.71 0.15
CA ARG A 75 -1.89 -14.43 -1.22
C ARG A 75 -2.24 -12.99 -1.50
N THR A 76 -3.29 -12.48 -0.81
CA THR A 76 -3.77 -11.13 -1.07
C THR A 76 -4.51 -10.56 0.14
N PHE A 77 -4.41 -9.25 0.30
CA PHE A 77 -5.25 -8.52 1.23
C PHE A 77 -5.59 -7.14 0.67
N THR A 78 -6.68 -6.58 1.18
CA THR A 78 -7.12 -5.22 0.83
C THR A 78 -7.23 -4.42 2.11
N ALA A 79 -6.64 -3.23 2.12
CA ALA A 79 -6.74 -2.26 3.20
C ALA A 79 -7.46 -1.01 2.70
N VAL A 80 -8.47 -0.57 3.44
CA VAL A 80 -9.31 0.56 3.06
C VAL A 80 -9.30 1.62 4.15
N ALA A 81 -9.04 2.87 3.77
CA ALA A 81 -9.21 4.03 4.63
C ALA A 81 -10.26 4.95 4.02
N GLU A 82 -11.24 5.37 4.81
CA GLU A 82 -12.30 6.27 4.36
C GLU A 82 -12.46 7.44 5.33
N SER A 83 -12.66 8.61 4.77
CA SER A 83 -13.04 9.81 5.51
C SER A 83 -14.04 10.61 4.69
N SER A 84 -14.49 11.76 5.23
CA SER A 84 -15.37 12.66 4.49
C SER A 84 -14.71 13.26 3.24
N THR A 85 -13.36 13.26 3.17
CA THR A 85 -12.60 13.92 2.13
C THR A 85 -11.94 12.99 1.13
N LEU A 86 -11.72 11.72 1.50
CA LEU A 86 -11.04 10.77 0.63
C LEU A 86 -11.41 9.31 0.93
N ARG A 87 -11.13 8.46 -0.05
CA ARG A 87 -11.14 7.00 0.08
C ARG A 87 -9.85 6.45 -0.53
N SER A 88 -9.11 5.68 0.25
CA SER A 88 -7.88 5.03 -0.19
C SER A 88 -8.08 3.51 -0.13
N VAL A 89 -7.77 2.82 -1.22
CA VAL A 89 -7.88 1.36 -1.31
C VAL A 89 -6.55 0.81 -1.80
N ASP A 90 -5.89 0.05 -0.94
CA ASP A 90 -4.63 -0.59 -1.25
C ASP A 90 -4.83 -2.10 -1.30
N THR A 91 -4.49 -2.71 -2.42
CA THR A 91 -4.55 -4.16 -2.60
C THR A 91 -3.16 -4.70 -2.87
N ILE A 92 -2.73 -5.65 -2.05
CA ILE A 92 -1.44 -6.29 -2.17
C ILE A 92 -1.65 -7.76 -2.50
N THR A 93 -0.99 -8.24 -3.54
CA THR A 93 -1.05 -9.63 -3.98
C THR A 93 0.37 -10.19 -4.07
N VAL A 94 0.56 -11.39 -3.55
CA VAL A 94 1.85 -12.07 -3.56
C VAL A 94 1.72 -13.38 -4.34
N ALA A 95 2.49 -13.50 -5.42
CA ALA A 95 2.54 -14.68 -6.26
C ALA A 95 3.86 -15.42 -6.01
N PRO A 96 3.83 -16.69 -5.56
CA PRO A 96 5.06 -17.45 -5.31
C PRO A 96 5.74 -17.88 -6.60
N HIS A 97 7.08 -17.97 -6.53
CA HIS A 97 7.93 -18.55 -7.56
C HIS A 97 8.94 -19.49 -6.91
N ASP A 98 9.65 -20.31 -7.69
CA ASP A 98 10.66 -21.25 -7.17
C ASP A 98 11.80 -20.54 -6.44
N ASP A 99 12.12 -19.31 -6.85
CA ASP A 99 13.24 -18.53 -6.32
C ASP A 99 12.78 -17.24 -5.57
N GLY A 100 11.54 -17.22 -5.10
CA GLY A 100 11.01 -16.09 -4.36
C GLY A 100 9.53 -15.83 -4.67
N CYS A 101 9.20 -14.56 -4.88
CA CYS A 101 7.81 -14.16 -5.18
C CYS A 101 7.76 -12.87 -5.98
N THR A 102 6.57 -12.56 -6.50
CA THR A 102 6.25 -11.24 -7.05
C THR A 102 5.19 -10.59 -6.17
N VAL A 103 5.50 -9.40 -5.66
CA VAL A 103 4.58 -8.58 -4.88
C VAL A 103 3.97 -7.53 -5.81
N THR A 104 2.65 -7.55 -5.93
CA THR A 104 1.90 -6.53 -6.67
C THR A 104 1.25 -5.60 -5.66
N TYR A 105 1.55 -4.31 -5.79
CA TYR A 105 0.96 -3.25 -4.98
C TYR A 105 0.08 -2.39 -5.89
N ASP A 106 -1.21 -2.32 -5.56
CA ASP A 106 -2.20 -1.54 -6.29
C ASP A 106 -2.85 -0.54 -5.34
N ALA A 107 -2.68 0.75 -5.61
CA ALA A 107 -3.21 1.82 -4.79
C ALA A 107 -4.20 2.65 -5.58
N GLU A 108 -5.38 2.88 -5.00
CA GLU A 108 -6.41 3.76 -5.55
C GLU A 108 -6.73 4.85 -4.53
N LEU A 109 -6.75 6.09 -4.98
CA LEU A 109 -7.11 7.23 -4.13
C LEU A 109 -8.19 8.07 -4.81
N THR A 110 -9.31 8.23 -4.12
CA THR A 110 -10.45 9.01 -4.57
C THR A 110 -10.68 10.17 -3.60
N LEU A 111 -10.66 11.39 -4.12
CA LEU A 111 -10.99 12.59 -3.35
C LEU A 111 -12.51 12.81 -3.39
N ARG A 112 -13.06 13.30 -2.28
CA ARG A 112 -14.49 13.51 -2.09
C ARG A 112 -14.82 14.97 -1.80
N GLY A 113 -16.07 15.35 -2.05
CA GLY A 113 -16.56 16.69 -1.79
C GLY A 113 -15.81 17.74 -2.61
N VAL A 114 -15.51 18.87 -2.01
CA VAL A 114 -14.80 19.96 -2.70
C VAL A 114 -13.38 19.56 -3.11
N LEU A 115 -12.77 18.62 -2.42
CA LEU A 115 -11.44 18.11 -2.77
C LEU A 115 -11.43 17.34 -4.09
N ALA A 116 -12.58 16.84 -4.54
CA ALA A 116 -12.68 16.17 -5.84
C ALA A 116 -12.27 17.09 -7.00
N LEU A 117 -12.36 18.40 -6.82
CA LEU A 117 -11.89 19.38 -7.81
C LEU A 117 -10.38 19.34 -8.01
N ALA A 118 -9.63 18.82 -7.04
CA ALA A 118 -8.17 18.69 -7.11
C ALA A 118 -7.73 17.37 -7.78
N ASP A 119 -8.65 16.52 -8.23
CA ASP A 119 -8.33 15.23 -8.83
C ASP A 119 -7.31 15.29 -9.98
N PRO A 120 -7.40 16.27 -10.93
CA PRO A 120 -6.39 16.36 -11.97
C PRO A 120 -4.97 16.60 -11.46
N VAL A 121 -4.83 17.39 -10.38
CA VAL A 121 -3.53 17.64 -9.72
C VAL A 121 -3.05 16.36 -9.03
N LEU A 122 -3.97 15.67 -8.35
CA LEU A 122 -3.66 14.41 -7.69
C LEU A 122 -3.12 13.37 -8.68
N ARG A 123 -3.76 13.24 -9.84
CA ARG A 123 -3.32 12.28 -10.87
C ARG A 123 -1.89 12.54 -11.31
N LEU A 124 -1.50 13.80 -11.45
CA LEU A 124 -0.13 14.16 -11.81
C LEU A 124 0.86 13.84 -10.70
N ALA A 125 0.50 14.11 -9.45
CA ALA A 125 1.36 13.88 -8.29
C ALA A 125 1.46 12.39 -7.94
N PHE A 126 0.40 11.63 -8.17
CA PHE A 126 0.28 10.24 -7.70
C PHE A 126 1.33 9.32 -8.33
N GLY A 127 1.69 9.54 -9.58
CA GLY A 127 2.76 8.81 -10.24
C GLY A 127 4.10 8.95 -9.52
N ARG A 128 4.45 10.16 -9.09
CA ARG A 128 5.69 10.42 -8.35
C ARG A 128 5.66 9.81 -6.95
N ILE A 129 4.51 9.92 -6.28
CA ILE A 129 4.31 9.30 -4.96
C ILE A 129 4.48 7.79 -5.08
N GLY A 130 3.86 7.16 -6.07
CA GLY A 130 3.98 5.74 -6.34
C GLY A 130 5.40 5.31 -6.70
N ASP A 131 6.10 6.07 -7.50
CA ASP A 131 7.50 5.77 -7.88
C ASP A 131 8.42 5.77 -6.66
N ARG A 132 8.22 6.69 -5.72
CA ARG A 132 8.98 6.72 -4.47
C ARG A 132 8.66 5.53 -3.57
N ALA A 133 7.40 5.17 -3.47
CA ALA A 133 6.96 3.99 -2.73
C ALA A 133 7.53 2.71 -3.35
N THR A 134 7.53 2.61 -4.68
CA THR A 134 8.12 1.48 -5.41
C THR A 134 9.61 1.35 -5.12
N ALA A 135 10.34 2.46 -5.14
CA ALA A 135 11.78 2.44 -4.82
C ALA A 135 12.03 1.93 -3.39
N GLY A 136 11.18 2.33 -2.44
CA GLY A 136 11.23 1.83 -1.07
C GLY A 136 10.91 0.35 -0.96
N LEU A 137 9.91 -0.13 -1.71
CA LEU A 137 9.57 -1.55 -1.76
C LEU A 137 10.70 -2.41 -2.32
N VAL A 138 11.33 -1.96 -3.39
CA VAL A 138 12.49 -2.64 -4.00
C VAL A 138 13.59 -2.80 -2.95
N GLU A 139 13.88 -1.77 -2.18
CA GLU A 139 14.87 -1.84 -1.12
C GLU A 139 14.44 -2.77 0.02
N ALA A 140 13.20 -2.63 0.51
CA ALA A 140 12.70 -3.41 1.64
C ALA A 140 12.57 -4.92 1.32
N LEU A 141 12.25 -5.26 0.08
CA LEU A 141 12.05 -6.64 -0.36
C LEU A 141 13.28 -7.24 -1.06
N ASP A 142 14.39 -6.51 -1.11
CA ASP A 142 15.61 -6.92 -1.83
C ASP A 142 15.30 -7.28 -3.29
N GLY A 143 14.43 -6.52 -3.93
CA GLY A 143 13.81 -6.89 -5.19
C GLY A 143 14.16 -5.98 -6.37
N ALA A 144 13.42 -6.19 -7.44
CA ALA A 144 13.49 -5.38 -8.65
C ALA A 144 12.10 -5.21 -9.26
N VAL A 145 11.86 -4.06 -9.87
CA VAL A 145 10.61 -3.81 -10.60
C VAL A 145 10.57 -4.71 -11.83
N VAL A 146 9.43 -5.35 -12.04
CA VAL A 146 9.17 -6.19 -13.22
C VAL A 146 7.86 -5.74 -13.89
N PRO A 147 7.67 -6.02 -15.19
CA PRO A 147 6.38 -5.75 -15.83
C PRO A 147 5.30 -6.68 -15.28
N ALA A 148 4.03 -6.31 -15.49
CA ALA A 148 2.91 -7.17 -15.15
C ALA A 148 3.09 -8.54 -15.80
N GLU A 149 2.87 -9.60 -15.02
CA GLU A 149 2.94 -10.95 -15.55
C GLU A 149 1.78 -11.19 -16.51
N ALA A 150 2.06 -11.86 -17.62
CA ALA A 150 1.02 -12.25 -18.55
C ALA A 150 0.10 -13.28 -17.88
N PRO A 151 -1.22 -13.21 -18.11
CA PRO A 151 -2.17 -14.15 -17.54
C PRO A 151 -1.97 -15.58 -18.05
#